data_5e7ba2ab0632d2956be56d630cd9823a
#
_entry.id   5e7ba2ab0632d2956be56d630cd9823a
#
_cell.length_a   1.000
_cell.length_b   1.000
_cell.length_c   1.000
_cell.angle_alpha   90.00
_cell.angle_beta   90.00
_cell.angle_gamma   90.00
#
_symmetry.space_group_name_H-M   'P 1'
#
loop_
_entity.id
_entity.type
_entity.pdbx_description
1 polymer ?
#
loop_
_entity_poly.entity_id
_entity_poly.type
_entity_poly.pdbx_seq_one_letter_code
_entity_poly.pdbx_strand_id
1 'polypeptide(L)'
;DHYAKSGDSEKQRAAQFLLDNMRLHSYYDSPLLQQYYSRAEKIGEVRDYRKRIELFRELYTELGDIGIGKQEVKDINGLTVEALIANIDSAFVDWREGKWARHLSFDEFCEWLLPYRVIDERPERWRGRLSAIYYPYVKQLDDCDERAQSTFWAARSAAMGLKKSGFRMDDKALPHTDINIPVSTMLAMGMGECSNYARLSVYVMRALGIPVALDFTPQWPNKAHRHWWNALLTERGRTLPFLGGDVLPGETQRSADKLAKVYRYTFAYRPESAAALNVEFGELLPPTLSSPFMKGSSDISSDMTIMKCK
;
A
#
# COMPACT_ATOMS: atom_id res chain seq x y z
N ASP A 1 -8.64 22.23 -14.19
CA ASP A 1 -9.33 22.66 -15.44
C ASP A 1 -9.89 21.50 -16.28
N HIS A 2 -9.27 20.30 -16.26
CA HIS A 2 -9.70 19.16 -17.07
C HIS A 2 -11.14 18.73 -16.74
N TYR A 3 -11.41 18.43 -15.47
CA TYR A 3 -12.74 17.99 -15.03
C TYR A 3 -13.77 19.11 -14.89
N ALA A 4 -13.34 20.36 -14.70
CA ALA A 4 -14.27 21.51 -14.73
C ALA A 4 -14.93 21.67 -16.11
N LYS A 5 -14.22 21.36 -17.18
CA LYS A 5 -14.73 21.42 -18.56
C LYS A 5 -15.65 20.25 -18.90
N SER A 6 -15.47 19.10 -18.26
CA SER A 6 -16.31 17.90 -18.50
C SER A 6 -17.64 17.91 -17.72
N GLY A 7 -17.81 18.83 -16.75
CA GLY A 7 -18.98 18.92 -15.89
C GLY A 7 -19.09 17.81 -14.82
N ASP A 8 -18.05 16.96 -14.66
CA ASP A 8 -18.03 15.91 -13.62
C ASP A 8 -17.54 16.50 -12.29
N SER A 9 -18.48 16.96 -11.47
CA SER A 9 -18.22 17.60 -10.18
C SER A 9 -17.55 16.68 -9.15
N GLU A 10 -17.84 15.37 -9.19
CA GLU A 10 -17.20 14.41 -8.27
C GLU A 10 -15.73 14.17 -8.66
N LYS A 11 -15.42 14.00 -9.95
CA LYS A 11 -14.02 13.92 -10.40
C LYS A 11 -13.26 15.21 -10.14
N GLN A 12 -13.92 16.37 -10.23
CA GLN A 12 -13.31 17.65 -9.88
C GLN A 12 -12.95 17.70 -8.39
N ARG A 13 -13.87 17.28 -7.51
CA ARG A 13 -13.62 17.20 -6.05
C ARG A 13 -12.52 16.20 -5.72
N ALA A 14 -12.49 15.05 -6.38
CA ALA A 14 -11.45 14.05 -6.21
C ALA A 14 -10.07 14.56 -6.66
N ALA A 15 -10.01 15.27 -7.78
CA ALA A 15 -8.78 15.92 -8.22
C ALA A 15 -8.31 16.99 -7.22
N GLN A 16 -9.24 17.78 -6.66
CA GLN A 16 -8.92 18.76 -5.61
C GLN A 16 -8.38 18.08 -4.37
N PHE A 17 -9.02 16.99 -3.89
CA PHE A 17 -8.54 16.20 -2.75
C PHE A 17 -7.09 15.71 -2.96
N LEU A 18 -6.80 15.15 -4.15
CA LEU A 18 -5.45 14.69 -4.46
C LEU A 18 -4.44 15.86 -4.50
N LEU A 19 -4.78 16.97 -5.14
CA LEU A 19 -3.88 18.12 -5.27
C LEU A 19 -3.61 18.82 -3.93
N ASP A 20 -4.60 18.95 -3.07
CA ASP A 20 -4.45 19.58 -1.74
C ASP A 20 -3.48 18.80 -0.85
N ASN A 21 -3.52 17.48 -0.93
CA ASN A 21 -2.63 16.61 -0.15
C ASN A 21 -1.28 16.36 -0.85
N MET A 22 -1.24 16.29 -2.20
CA MET A 22 -0.04 16.06 -3.00
C MET A 22 1.11 17.03 -2.68
N ARG A 23 0.80 18.28 -2.35
CA ARG A 23 1.82 19.30 -2.00
C ARG A 23 2.67 18.91 -0.79
N LEU A 24 2.11 18.08 0.09
CA LEU A 24 2.75 17.63 1.32
C LEU A 24 3.44 16.28 1.14
N HIS A 25 3.09 15.53 0.09
CA HIS A 25 3.72 14.26 -0.23
C HIS A 25 5.04 14.45 -0.96
N SER A 26 5.98 13.56 -0.66
CA SER A 26 7.29 13.49 -1.29
C SER A 26 7.80 12.05 -1.32
N TYR A 27 8.81 11.82 -2.13
CA TYR A 27 9.58 10.58 -2.18
C TYR A 27 11.07 10.91 -2.25
N TYR A 28 11.90 9.90 -2.02
CA TYR A 28 13.34 10.05 -2.17
C TYR A 28 13.80 9.53 -3.53
N ASP A 29 14.73 10.29 -4.16
CA ASP A 29 15.38 9.90 -5.41
C ASP A 29 16.87 10.21 -5.38
N SER A 30 17.64 9.44 -6.14
CA SER A 30 19.06 9.65 -6.38
C SER A 30 19.53 8.80 -7.56
N PRO A 31 20.70 9.12 -8.19
CA PRO A 31 21.30 8.25 -9.20
C PRO A 31 21.53 6.82 -8.69
N LEU A 32 21.89 6.66 -7.40
CA LEU A 32 22.10 5.37 -6.77
C LEU A 32 20.81 4.56 -6.64
N LEU A 33 19.69 5.21 -6.25
CA LEU A 33 18.37 4.58 -6.21
C LEU A 33 17.90 4.16 -7.59
N GLN A 34 18.09 4.99 -8.62
CA GLN A 34 17.75 4.64 -10.01
C GLN A 34 18.55 3.44 -10.50
N GLN A 35 19.85 3.39 -10.17
CA GLN A 35 20.70 2.25 -10.48
C GLN A 35 20.20 0.98 -9.77
N TYR A 36 19.87 1.09 -8.48
CA TYR A 36 19.31 -0.02 -7.72
C TYR A 36 18.01 -0.54 -8.36
N TYR A 37 17.04 0.32 -8.66
CA TYR A 37 15.76 -0.07 -9.26
C TYR A 37 15.94 -0.78 -10.60
N SER A 38 16.74 -0.22 -11.49
CA SER A 38 17.03 -0.81 -12.81
C SER A 38 17.68 -2.20 -12.70
N ARG A 39 18.59 -2.40 -11.75
CA ARG A 39 19.25 -3.68 -11.53
C ARG A 39 18.33 -4.68 -10.82
N ALA A 40 17.52 -4.22 -9.87
CA ALA A 40 16.52 -5.03 -9.19
C ALA A 40 15.50 -5.63 -10.16
N GLU A 41 15.04 -4.87 -11.14
CA GLU A 41 14.14 -5.37 -12.19
C GLU A 41 14.79 -6.50 -13.01
N LYS A 42 16.04 -6.35 -13.41
CA LYS A 42 16.78 -7.41 -14.14
C LYS A 42 17.01 -8.66 -13.29
N ILE A 43 17.36 -8.50 -12.02
CA ILE A 43 17.52 -9.63 -11.10
C ILE A 43 16.17 -10.34 -10.90
N GLY A 44 15.06 -9.60 -10.89
CA GLY A 44 13.71 -10.16 -10.78
C GLY A 44 13.32 -11.14 -11.89
N GLU A 45 13.94 -11.06 -13.07
CA GLU A 45 13.73 -12.00 -14.18
C GLU A 45 14.32 -13.40 -13.90
N VAL A 46 15.21 -13.53 -12.91
CA VAL A 46 15.82 -14.80 -12.51
C VAL A 46 14.78 -15.67 -11.82
N ARG A 47 14.45 -16.83 -12.40
CA ARG A 47 13.41 -17.74 -11.89
C ARG A 47 13.81 -18.44 -10.60
N ASP A 48 15.09 -18.81 -10.47
CA ASP A 48 15.59 -19.47 -9.28
C ASP A 48 15.63 -18.52 -8.09
N TYR A 49 14.83 -18.83 -7.06
CA TYR A 49 14.70 -17.98 -5.88
C TYR A 49 16.00 -17.82 -5.09
N ARG A 50 16.79 -18.89 -4.93
CA ARG A 50 18.07 -18.84 -4.19
C ARG A 50 19.09 -17.99 -4.93
N LYS A 51 19.20 -18.18 -6.24
CA LYS A 51 20.08 -17.37 -7.10
C LYS A 51 19.67 -15.89 -7.09
N ARG A 52 18.38 -15.61 -7.08
CA ARG A 52 17.86 -14.24 -6.98
C ARG A 52 18.27 -13.58 -5.67
N ILE A 53 18.16 -14.27 -4.52
CA ILE A 53 18.64 -13.76 -3.22
C ILE A 53 20.16 -13.47 -3.27
N GLU A 54 20.97 -14.38 -3.82
CA GLU A 54 22.41 -14.17 -3.96
C GLU A 54 22.71 -12.90 -4.75
N LEU A 55 22.10 -12.73 -5.92
CA LEU A 55 22.27 -11.55 -6.76
C LEU A 55 21.83 -10.25 -6.08
N PHE A 56 20.74 -10.26 -5.31
CA PHE A 56 20.35 -9.10 -4.51
C PHE A 56 21.36 -8.80 -3.40
N ARG A 57 21.89 -9.79 -2.72
CA ARG A 57 22.93 -9.60 -1.69
C ARG A 57 24.22 -9.03 -2.30
N GLU A 58 24.62 -9.53 -3.47
CA GLU A 58 25.74 -8.97 -4.25
C GLU A 58 25.48 -7.51 -4.61
N LEU A 59 24.26 -7.18 -5.09
CA LEU A 59 23.86 -5.81 -5.41
C LEU A 59 23.93 -4.89 -4.19
N TYR A 60 23.41 -5.31 -3.03
CA TYR A 60 23.51 -4.51 -1.80
C TYR A 60 24.96 -4.37 -1.32
N THR A 61 25.78 -5.39 -1.45
CA THR A 61 27.21 -5.32 -1.10
C THR A 61 27.96 -4.32 -1.99
N GLU A 62 27.65 -4.32 -3.29
CA GLU A 62 28.28 -3.42 -4.26
C GLU A 62 27.85 -1.96 -4.08
N LEU A 63 26.54 -1.72 -3.93
CA LEU A 63 26.00 -0.36 -3.85
C LEU A 63 26.12 0.24 -2.44
N GLY A 64 26.23 -0.60 -1.41
CA GLY A 64 26.21 -0.15 -0.02
C GLY A 64 24.85 0.41 0.40
N ASP A 65 24.86 1.45 1.23
CA ASP A 65 23.64 2.12 1.66
C ASP A 65 23.03 2.92 0.51
N ILE A 66 21.96 2.38 -0.08
CA ILE A 66 21.23 3.00 -1.20
C ILE A 66 20.54 4.32 -0.82
N GLY A 67 20.45 4.64 0.46
CA GLY A 67 19.92 5.92 0.94
C GLY A 67 20.94 7.07 0.89
N ILE A 68 22.22 6.80 0.59
CA ILE A 68 23.24 7.84 0.51
C ILE A 68 22.94 8.78 -0.67
N GLY A 69 23.01 10.10 -0.40
CA GLY A 69 22.81 11.13 -1.41
C GLY A 69 21.37 11.25 -1.91
N LYS A 70 20.41 10.59 -1.26
CA LYS A 70 18.99 10.74 -1.61
C LYS A 70 18.53 12.18 -1.43
N GLN A 71 17.72 12.64 -2.36
CA GLN A 71 17.09 13.95 -2.34
C GLN A 71 15.58 13.79 -2.24
N GLU A 72 14.95 14.67 -1.49
CA GLU A 72 13.50 14.72 -1.40
C GLU A 72 12.94 15.38 -2.68
N VAL A 73 12.03 14.69 -3.34
CA VAL A 73 11.29 15.17 -4.51
C VAL A 73 9.82 15.26 -4.14
N LYS A 74 9.24 16.46 -4.25
CA LYS A 74 7.79 16.64 -4.01
C LYS A 74 7.00 16.00 -5.14
N ASP A 75 5.91 15.30 -4.78
CA ASP A 75 5.06 14.60 -5.76
C ASP A 75 4.53 15.53 -6.86
N ILE A 76 4.24 16.78 -6.50
CA ILE A 76 3.77 17.80 -7.47
C ILE A 76 4.79 18.08 -8.59
N ASN A 77 6.07 17.80 -8.35
CA ASN A 77 7.13 17.96 -9.36
C ASN A 77 7.44 16.65 -10.09
N GLY A 78 7.05 15.51 -9.51
CA GLY A 78 7.38 14.17 -10.03
C GLY A 78 6.24 13.49 -10.78
N LEU A 79 4.98 13.88 -10.54
CA LEU A 79 3.81 13.26 -11.15
C LEU A 79 3.25 14.13 -12.28
N THR A 80 3.05 13.55 -13.47
CA THR A 80 2.47 14.32 -14.59
C THR A 80 0.94 14.43 -14.46
N VAL A 81 0.38 15.47 -15.09
CA VAL A 81 -1.07 15.69 -15.12
C VAL A 81 -1.80 14.50 -15.75
N GLU A 82 -1.24 13.92 -16.82
CA GLU A 82 -1.81 12.76 -17.53
C GLU A 82 -1.81 11.51 -16.64
N ALA A 83 -0.79 11.34 -15.79
CA ALA A 83 -0.75 10.23 -14.84
C ALA A 83 -1.82 10.40 -13.76
N LEU A 84 -2.01 11.63 -13.28
CA LEU A 84 -3.03 11.93 -12.29
C LEU A 84 -4.45 11.74 -12.85
N ILE A 85 -4.72 12.23 -14.06
CA ILE A 85 -5.99 12.04 -14.76
C ILE A 85 -6.27 10.54 -14.94
N ALA A 86 -5.30 9.78 -15.46
CA ALA A 86 -5.46 8.35 -15.67
C ALA A 86 -5.72 7.59 -14.36
N ASN A 87 -5.08 8.01 -13.25
CA ASN A 87 -5.35 7.42 -11.93
C ASN A 87 -6.79 7.72 -11.46
N ILE A 88 -7.25 8.96 -11.60
CA ILE A 88 -8.61 9.36 -11.21
C ILE A 88 -9.64 8.61 -12.06
N ASP A 89 -9.50 8.63 -13.38
CA ASP A 89 -10.45 7.98 -14.28
C ASP A 89 -10.57 6.48 -14.01
N SER A 90 -9.46 5.79 -13.85
CA SER A 90 -9.47 4.37 -13.51
C SER A 90 -10.12 4.11 -12.14
N ALA A 91 -9.79 4.91 -11.12
CA ALA A 91 -10.38 4.74 -9.80
C ALA A 91 -11.89 5.00 -9.80
N PHE A 92 -12.38 5.95 -10.61
CA PHE A 92 -13.81 6.22 -10.76
C PHE A 92 -14.56 5.09 -11.47
N VAL A 93 -13.97 4.45 -12.48
CA VAL A 93 -14.54 3.25 -13.09
C VAL A 93 -14.70 2.16 -12.04
N ASP A 94 -13.66 1.90 -11.26
CA ASP A 94 -13.70 0.91 -10.19
C ASP A 94 -14.75 1.23 -9.12
N TRP A 95 -14.93 2.51 -8.78
CA TRP A 95 -15.88 2.94 -7.75
C TRP A 95 -17.33 2.91 -8.25
N ARG A 96 -17.62 3.53 -9.42
CA ARG A 96 -18.98 3.69 -9.93
C ARG A 96 -19.51 2.44 -10.64
N GLU A 97 -18.66 1.73 -11.36
CA GLU A 97 -19.01 0.59 -12.18
C GLU A 97 -18.56 -0.75 -11.60
N GLY A 98 -17.49 -0.70 -10.78
CA GLY A 98 -16.92 -1.88 -10.11
C GLY A 98 -17.88 -2.54 -9.14
N LYS A 99 -17.68 -3.83 -8.89
CA LYS A 99 -18.56 -4.63 -8.03
C LYS A 99 -18.33 -4.41 -6.54
N TRP A 100 -17.09 -4.05 -6.15
CA TRP A 100 -16.63 -4.14 -4.77
C TRP A 100 -16.43 -2.80 -4.08
N ALA A 101 -16.58 -1.67 -4.77
CA ALA A 101 -16.37 -0.33 -4.23
C ALA A 101 -17.62 0.55 -4.19
N ARG A 102 -18.75 0.11 -4.76
CA ARG A 102 -20.00 0.92 -4.86
C ARG A 102 -20.58 1.34 -3.51
N HIS A 103 -20.26 0.62 -2.45
CA HIS A 103 -20.75 0.91 -1.10
C HIS A 103 -19.98 2.06 -0.44
N LEU A 104 -18.84 2.47 -1.00
CA LEU A 104 -18.03 3.55 -0.43
C LEU A 104 -18.73 4.90 -0.59
N SER A 105 -18.77 5.68 0.49
CA SER A 105 -19.01 7.11 0.40
C SER A 105 -17.89 7.79 -0.39
N PHE A 106 -18.11 9.03 -0.81
CA PHE A 106 -17.08 9.79 -1.53
C PHE A 106 -15.79 9.96 -0.70
N ASP A 107 -15.92 10.20 0.61
CA ASP A 107 -14.77 10.39 1.49
C ASP A 107 -14.00 9.08 1.70
N GLU A 108 -14.71 7.96 1.84
CA GLU A 108 -14.09 6.63 1.87
C GLU A 108 -13.40 6.30 0.53
N PHE A 109 -14.03 6.58 -0.60
CA PHE A 109 -13.42 6.43 -1.91
C PHE A 109 -12.10 7.21 -2.01
N CYS A 110 -12.09 8.47 -1.56
CA CYS A 110 -10.90 9.32 -1.58
C CYS A 110 -9.72 8.76 -0.76
N GLU A 111 -9.98 8.06 0.33
CA GLU A 111 -8.93 7.50 1.19
C GLU A 111 -8.56 6.05 0.84
N TRP A 112 -9.53 5.23 0.48
CA TRP A 112 -9.32 3.78 0.37
C TRP A 112 -9.00 3.32 -1.04
N LEU A 113 -9.49 4.02 -2.08
CA LEU A 113 -9.37 3.58 -3.46
C LEU A 113 -8.64 4.57 -4.37
N LEU A 114 -8.93 5.87 -4.26
CA LEU A 114 -8.42 6.92 -5.13
C LEU A 114 -6.89 7.13 -5.08
N PRO A 115 -6.18 7.00 -3.92
CA PRO A 115 -4.78 7.38 -3.81
C PRO A 115 -3.87 6.67 -4.82
N TYR A 116 -2.93 7.43 -5.39
CA TYR A 116 -1.95 6.95 -6.36
C TYR A 116 -0.71 6.32 -5.72
N ARG A 117 -0.55 6.44 -4.41
CA ARG A 117 0.56 5.91 -3.59
C ARG A 117 0.06 5.40 -2.23
N VAL A 118 0.94 4.76 -1.46
CA VAL A 118 0.60 4.19 -0.13
C VAL A 118 1.34 4.90 1.00
N ILE A 119 2.67 5.07 0.92
CA ILE A 119 3.49 5.73 1.95
C ILE A 119 4.25 6.93 1.32
N ASP A 120 5.55 6.75 1.02
CA ASP A 120 6.47 7.75 0.46
C ASP A 120 7.32 7.17 -0.69
N GLU A 121 6.90 6.03 -1.27
CA GLU A 121 7.50 5.48 -2.46
C GLU A 121 7.25 6.36 -3.70
N ARG A 122 8.16 6.33 -4.66
CA ARG A 122 8.01 7.07 -5.91
C ARG A 122 6.70 6.69 -6.62
N PRO A 123 5.86 7.69 -6.98
CA PRO A 123 4.60 7.44 -7.69
C PRO A 123 4.84 6.83 -9.09
N GLU A 124 3.98 5.88 -9.47
CA GLU A 124 4.02 5.19 -10.76
C GLU A 124 2.62 4.97 -11.34
N ARG A 125 2.54 4.63 -12.63
CA ARG A 125 1.31 4.16 -13.29
C ARG A 125 1.18 2.65 -13.10
N TRP A 126 0.48 2.24 -12.07
CA TRP A 126 0.40 0.83 -11.66
C TRP A 126 -0.95 0.16 -11.90
N ARG A 127 -2.08 0.92 -11.91
CA ARG A 127 -3.44 0.35 -11.89
C ARG A 127 -3.68 -0.63 -13.03
N GLY A 128 -3.51 -0.21 -14.27
CA GLY A 128 -3.76 -1.07 -15.44
C GLY A 128 -2.87 -2.31 -15.47
N ARG A 129 -1.58 -2.16 -15.13
CA ARG A 129 -0.63 -3.29 -15.09
C ARG A 129 -1.05 -4.31 -14.04
N LEU A 130 -1.33 -3.87 -12.82
CA LEU A 130 -1.70 -4.78 -11.72
C LEU A 130 -3.08 -5.39 -11.95
N SER A 131 -4.04 -4.63 -12.46
CA SER A 131 -5.34 -5.17 -12.86
C SER A 131 -5.17 -6.28 -13.88
N ALA A 132 -4.39 -6.08 -14.94
CA ALA A 132 -4.17 -7.12 -15.97
C ALA A 132 -3.54 -8.41 -15.38
N ILE A 133 -2.63 -8.29 -14.40
CA ILE A 133 -1.99 -9.45 -13.76
C ILE A 133 -2.95 -10.17 -12.82
N TYR A 134 -3.73 -9.43 -12.01
CA TYR A 134 -4.46 -10.02 -10.89
C TYR A 134 -5.96 -10.20 -11.13
N TYR A 135 -6.56 -9.52 -12.11
CA TYR A 135 -7.97 -9.71 -12.46
C TYR A 135 -8.35 -11.19 -12.76
N PRO A 136 -7.51 -12.00 -13.42
CA PRO A 136 -7.82 -13.42 -13.65
C PRO A 136 -8.12 -14.22 -12.37
N TYR A 137 -7.58 -13.80 -11.22
CA TYR A 137 -7.81 -14.48 -9.93
C TYR A 137 -9.17 -14.14 -9.31
N VAL A 138 -9.75 -12.99 -9.64
CA VAL A 138 -11.06 -12.55 -9.15
C VAL A 138 -12.18 -12.78 -10.17
N LYS A 139 -11.84 -12.94 -11.44
CA LYS A 139 -12.80 -13.16 -12.53
C LYS A 139 -13.73 -14.35 -12.29
N GLN A 140 -13.23 -15.41 -11.66
CA GLN A 140 -14.04 -16.59 -11.31
C GLN A 140 -15.23 -16.27 -10.38
N LEU A 141 -15.22 -15.12 -9.70
CA LEU A 141 -16.36 -14.68 -8.89
C LEU A 141 -17.52 -14.18 -9.73
N ASP A 142 -17.30 -13.85 -11.00
CA ASP A 142 -18.35 -13.38 -11.91
C ASP A 142 -19.43 -14.44 -12.13
N ASP A 143 -19.05 -15.73 -12.00
CA ASP A 143 -19.93 -16.88 -12.13
C ASP A 143 -20.60 -17.30 -10.80
N CYS A 144 -20.39 -16.52 -9.72
CA CYS A 144 -20.89 -16.82 -8.37
C CYS A 144 -21.86 -15.75 -7.90
N ASP A 145 -23.17 -15.95 -8.02
CA ASP A 145 -24.21 -14.96 -7.72
C ASP A 145 -24.11 -14.33 -6.34
N GLU A 146 -23.91 -15.12 -5.29
CA GLU A 146 -23.83 -14.63 -3.90
C GLU A 146 -22.50 -13.98 -3.52
N ARG A 147 -21.41 -14.36 -4.22
CA ARG A 147 -20.05 -13.93 -3.90
C ARG A 147 -19.53 -12.82 -4.80
N ALA A 148 -20.15 -12.65 -5.95
CA ALA A 148 -19.71 -11.71 -7.00
C ALA A 148 -19.64 -10.26 -6.49
N GLN A 149 -20.52 -9.87 -5.58
CA GLN A 149 -20.59 -8.51 -5.02
C GLN A 149 -19.84 -8.34 -3.69
N SER A 150 -19.25 -9.41 -3.14
CA SER A 150 -18.62 -9.37 -1.82
C SER A 150 -17.17 -8.93 -1.88
N THR A 151 -16.83 -7.80 -1.26
CA THR A 151 -15.45 -7.34 -1.04
C THR A 151 -14.61 -8.38 -0.31
N PHE A 152 -15.19 -9.12 0.62
CA PHE A 152 -14.50 -10.19 1.34
C PHE A 152 -14.00 -11.29 0.40
N TRP A 153 -14.87 -11.81 -0.48
CA TRP A 153 -14.47 -12.88 -1.41
C TRP A 153 -13.53 -12.37 -2.49
N ALA A 154 -13.73 -11.13 -2.96
CA ALA A 154 -12.81 -10.49 -3.90
C ALA A 154 -11.40 -10.33 -3.31
N ALA A 155 -11.30 -9.77 -2.10
CA ALA A 155 -10.03 -9.61 -1.41
C ALA A 155 -9.36 -10.96 -1.13
N ARG A 156 -10.12 -11.98 -0.72
CA ARG A 156 -9.58 -13.33 -0.50
C ARG A 156 -9.05 -13.95 -1.78
N SER A 157 -9.75 -13.81 -2.89
CA SER A 157 -9.32 -14.33 -4.20
C SER A 157 -8.08 -13.58 -4.73
N ALA A 158 -8.04 -12.26 -4.61
CA ALA A 158 -6.88 -11.45 -4.97
C ALA A 158 -5.64 -11.77 -4.11
N ALA A 159 -5.83 -11.96 -2.78
CA ALA A 159 -4.77 -12.39 -1.88
C ALA A 159 -4.23 -13.78 -2.22
N MET A 160 -5.09 -14.71 -2.62
CA MET A 160 -4.65 -16.00 -3.16
C MET A 160 -3.87 -15.83 -4.48
N GLY A 161 -4.23 -14.86 -5.30
CA GLY A 161 -3.48 -14.47 -6.50
C GLY A 161 -2.08 -13.99 -6.16
N LEU A 162 -1.94 -13.12 -5.15
CA LEU A 162 -0.64 -12.68 -4.63
C LEU A 162 0.22 -13.86 -4.16
N LYS A 163 -0.35 -14.79 -3.42
CA LYS A 163 0.35 -16.01 -2.99
C LYS A 163 0.82 -16.86 -4.18
N LYS A 164 -0.03 -17.01 -5.19
CA LYS A 164 0.28 -17.78 -6.41
C LYS A 164 1.26 -17.07 -7.34
N SER A 165 1.35 -15.74 -7.31
CA SER A 165 2.32 -14.98 -8.10
C SER A 165 3.77 -15.21 -7.68
N GLY A 166 4.00 -15.91 -6.55
CA GLY A 166 5.31 -16.28 -6.07
C GLY A 166 6.03 -15.20 -5.28
N PHE A 167 5.36 -14.10 -4.93
CA PHE A 167 5.94 -13.14 -3.98
C PHE A 167 6.12 -13.84 -2.62
N ARG A 168 7.30 -13.70 -2.04
CA ARG A 168 7.66 -14.32 -0.76
C ARG A 168 7.94 -13.26 0.28
N MET A 169 7.25 -13.35 1.41
CA MET A 169 7.62 -12.59 2.59
C MET A 169 8.82 -13.28 3.26
N ASP A 170 9.96 -12.59 3.26
CA ASP A 170 11.20 -13.08 3.83
C ASP A 170 12.00 -11.92 4.42
N ASP A 171 11.79 -11.67 5.71
CA ASP A 171 12.42 -10.56 6.44
C ASP A 171 13.94 -10.69 6.59
N LYS A 172 14.49 -11.87 6.24
CA LYS A 172 15.93 -12.16 6.36
C LYS A 172 16.64 -12.29 5.00
N ALA A 173 15.88 -12.29 3.91
CA ALA A 173 16.46 -12.48 2.58
C ALA A 173 17.40 -11.34 2.20
N LEU A 174 16.99 -10.09 2.53
CA LEU A 174 17.68 -8.87 2.11
C LEU A 174 17.97 -7.95 3.31
N PRO A 175 18.99 -7.10 3.22
CA PRO A 175 19.22 -6.05 4.20
C PRO A 175 18.00 -5.14 4.34
N HIS A 176 17.72 -4.71 5.55
CA HIS A 176 16.70 -3.71 5.81
C HIS A 176 17.12 -2.35 5.24
N THR A 177 16.21 -1.66 4.57
CA THR A 177 16.41 -0.28 4.12
C THR A 177 15.25 0.59 4.59
N ASP A 178 15.53 1.85 4.91
CA ASP A 178 14.50 2.84 5.23
C ASP A 178 13.87 3.48 3.97
N ILE A 179 14.20 2.95 2.79
CA ILE A 179 13.67 3.42 1.52
C ILE A 179 12.45 2.58 1.13
N ASN A 180 11.33 3.24 0.94
CA ASN A 180 10.14 2.61 0.37
C ASN A 180 10.28 2.52 -1.14
N ILE A 181 10.57 1.30 -1.63
CA ILE A 181 10.78 1.02 -3.06
C ILE A 181 9.47 1.12 -3.85
N PRO A 182 9.54 1.53 -5.14
CA PRO A 182 8.37 1.60 -6.02
C PRO A 182 7.67 0.25 -6.23
N VAL A 183 6.39 0.30 -6.60
CA VAL A 183 5.59 -0.92 -6.78
C VAL A 183 6.11 -1.81 -7.92
N SER A 184 6.64 -1.20 -9.01
CA SER A 184 7.26 -1.96 -10.11
C SER A 184 8.45 -2.78 -9.64
N THR A 185 9.30 -2.16 -8.81
CA THR A 185 10.48 -2.82 -8.22
C THR A 185 10.07 -3.91 -7.23
N MET A 186 9.09 -3.65 -6.34
CA MET A 186 8.55 -4.69 -5.44
C MET A 186 8.05 -5.91 -6.22
N LEU A 187 7.28 -5.67 -7.29
CA LEU A 187 6.73 -6.73 -8.13
C LEU A 187 7.83 -7.53 -8.83
N ALA A 188 8.85 -6.85 -9.35
CA ALA A 188 10.00 -7.48 -10.01
C ALA A 188 10.83 -8.30 -9.03
N MET A 189 11.11 -7.78 -7.83
CA MET A 189 11.86 -8.50 -6.80
C MET A 189 11.18 -9.81 -6.40
N GLY A 190 9.85 -9.82 -6.31
CA GLY A 190 9.07 -10.99 -5.90
C GLY A 190 9.38 -11.48 -4.48
N MET A 191 9.99 -10.62 -3.65
CA MET A 191 10.29 -10.87 -2.25
C MET A 191 10.41 -9.55 -1.48
N GLY A 192 10.27 -9.62 -0.16
CA GLY A 192 10.43 -8.46 0.72
C GLY A 192 9.94 -8.72 2.13
N GLU A 193 10.04 -7.72 2.97
CA GLU A 193 9.51 -7.73 4.33
C GLU A 193 7.96 -7.65 4.35
N CYS A 194 7.38 -7.79 5.54
CA CYS A 194 5.94 -7.61 5.76
C CYS A 194 5.44 -6.24 5.25
N SER A 195 6.23 -5.18 5.39
CA SER A 195 5.91 -3.84 4.87
C SER A 195 5.78 -3.81 3.34
N ASN A 196 6.71 -4.46 2.62
CA ASN A 196 6.66 -4.55 1.16
C ASN A 196 5.47 -5.38 0.70
N TYR A 197 5.21 -6.52 1.36
CA TYR A 197 4.11 -7.40 0.98
C TYR A 197 2.75 -6.75 1.26
N ALA A 198 2.59 -6.10 2.40
CA ALA A 198 1.37 -5.38 2.73
C ALA A 198 1.12 -4.20 1.77
N ARG A 199 2.16 -3.42 1.39
CA ARG A 199 2.03 -2.34 0.40
C ARG A 199 1.67 -2.86 -0.99
N LEU A 200 2.37 -3.90 -1.47
CA LEU A 200 2.04 -4.53 -2.75
C LEU A 200 0.59 -5.00 -2.76
N SER A 201 0.11 -5.55 -1.64
CA SER A 201 -1.28 -5.97 -1.49
C SER A 201 -2.25 -4.78 -1.61
N VAL A 202 -1.96 -3.63 -0.99
CA VAL A 202 -2.80 -2.41 -1.16
C VAL A 202 -2.89 -2.02 -2.63
N TYR A 203 -1.77 -2.00 -3.35
CA TYR A 203 -1.74 -1.67 -4.77
C TYR A 203 -2.58 -2.63 -5.62
N VAL A 204 -2.41 -3.93 -5.40
CA VAL A 204 -3.17 -4.97 -6.13
C VAL A 204 -4.67 -4.85 -5.84
N MET A 205 -5.05 -4.70 -4.58
CA MET A 205 -6.46 -4.55 -4.19
C MET A 205 -7.08 -3.30 -4.80
N ARG A 206 -6.42 -2.14 -4.71
CA ARG A 206 -6.88 -0.89 -5.33
C ARG A 206 -6.98 -0.98 -6.85
N ALA A 207 -6.08 -1.73 -7.52
CA ALA A 207 -6.13 -1.96 -8.96
C ALA A 207 -7.31 -2.84 -9.41
N LEU A 208 -7.92 -3.54 -8.48
CA LEU A 208 -9.10 -4.39 -8.69
C LEU A 208 -10.39 -3.74 -8.13
N GLY A 209 -10.33 -2.49 -7.69
CA GLY A 209 -11.48 -1.82 -7.09
C GLY A 209 -11.85 -2.34 -5.69
N ILE A 210 -10.91 -2.93 -4.96
CA ILE A 210 -11.14 -3.47 -3.62
C ILE A 210 -10.56 -2.48 -2.58
N PRO A 211 -11.37 -1.93 -1.66
CA PRO A 211 -10.94 -0.90 -0.72
C PRO A 211 -10.08 -1.48 0.41
N VAL A 212 -8.78 -1.23 0.34
CA VAL A 212 -7.79 -1.70 1.31
C VAL A 212 -6.85 -0.60 1.73
N ALA A 213 -6.57 -0.53 3.03
CA ALA A 213 -5.59 0.35 3.64
C ALA A 213 -4.41 -0.43 4.22
N LEU A 214 -3.34 0.29 4.56
CA LEU A 214 -2.17 -0.22 5.23
C LEU A 214 -2.21 0.17 6.71
N ASP A 215 -2.23 -0.83 7.57
CA ASP A 215 -2.15 -0.68 9.02
C ASP A 215 -0.79 -1.16 9.53
N PHE A 216 -0.35 -0.60 10.66
CA PHE A 216 0.89 -1.01 11.29
C PHE A 216 0.89 -0.76 12.80
N THR A 217 1.80 -1.47 13.49
CA THR A 217 2.22 -1.14 14.85
C THR A 217 3.71 -0.80 14.84
N PRO A 218 4.13 0.32 15.43
CA PRO A 218 5.55 0.69 15.51
C PRO A 218 6.34 -0.27 16.38
N GLN A 219 5.69 -0.89 17.36
CA GLN A 219 6.32 -1.86 18.26
C GLN A 219 5.25 -2.67 18.99
N TRP A 220 5.48 -3.99 19.11
CA TRP A 220 4.71 -4.84 19.99
C TRP A 220 5.13 -4.63 21.45
N PRO A 221 4.20 -4.67 22.44
CA PRO A 221 4.55 -4.45 23.85
C PRO A 221 5.49 -5.50 24.45
N ASN A 222 5.54 -6.69 23.87
CA ASN A 222 6.30 -7.83 24.38
C ASN A 222 7.53 -8.20 23.54
N LYS A 223 7.82 -7.45 22.47
CA LYS A 223 9.02 -7.63 21.64
C LYS A 223 9.39 -6.35 20.88
N ALA A 224 10.69 -6.10 20.73
CA ALA A 224 11.20 -4.98 19.95
C ALA A 224 11.07 -5.26 18.44
N HIS A 225 9.86 -5.24 17.93
CA HIS A 225 9.56 -5.58 16.55
C HIS A 225 8.32 -4.80 16.08
N ARG A 226 8.40 -4.18 14.92
CA ARG A 226 7.31 -3.51 14.21
C ARG A 226 6.60 -4.49 13.28
N HIS A 227 5.37 -4.21 12.86
CA HIS A 227 4.64 -5.06 11.94
C HIS A 227 3.66 -4.26 11.09
N TRP A 228 3.49 -4.66 9.83
CA TRP A 228 2.53 -4.09 8.88
C TRP A 228 1.58 -5.16 8.40
N TRP A 229 0.34 -4.78 8.16
CA TRP A 229 -0.69 -5.64 7.58
C TRP A 229 -1.71 -4.81 6.79
N ASN A 230 -2.66 -5.46 6.21
CA ASN A 230 -3.73 -4.85 5.42
C ASN A 230 -5.03 -4.78 6.22
N ALA A 231 -5.84 -3.76 5.96
CA ALA A 231 -7.20 -3.63 6.44
C ALA A 231 -8.17 -3.54 5.27
N LEU A 232 -9.04 -4.54 5.11
CA LEU A 232 -10.11 -4.54 4.12
C LEU A 232 -11.32 -3.81 4.67
N LEU A 233 -11.83 -2.78 3.98
CA LEU A 233 -13.12 -2.16 4.31
C LEU A 233 -14.25 -2.96 3.69
N THR A 234 -15.12 -3.51 4.54
CA THR A 234 -16.27 -4.32 4.11
C THR A 234 -17.51 -3.47 3.87
N GLU A 235 -18.51 -4.03 3.19
CA GLU A 235 -19.81 -3.40 2.93
C GLU A 235 -20.58 -3.02 4.21
N ARG A 236 -20.16 -3.55 5.36
CA ARG A 236 -20.74 -3.24 6.68
C ARG A 236 -20.01 -2.13 7.41
N GLY A 237 -19.07 -1.43 6.75
CA GLY A 237 -18.26 -0.35 7.34
C GLY A 237 -17.25 -0.82 8.38
N ARG A 238 -16.99 -2.14 8.50
CA ARG A 238 -15.96 -2.69 9.40
C ARG A 238 -14.73 -3.07 8.62
N THR A 239 -13.56 -3.02 9.28
CA THR A 239 -12.31 -3.47 8.69
C THR A 239 -11.98 -4.90 9.10
N LEU A 240 -11.44 -5.68 8.16
CA LEU A 240 -10.92 -7.03 8.38
C LEU A 240 -9.42 -7.03 8.12
N PRO A 241 -8.61 -7.44 9.11
CA PRO A 241 -7.17 -7.55 8.95
C PRO A 241 -6.79 -8.78 8.11
N PHE A 242 -5.72 -8.64 7.32
CA PHE A 242 -5.07 -9.73 6.57
C PHE A 242 -3.64 -9.31 6.20
N LEU A 243 -2.82 -10.20 5.65
CA LEU A 243 -1.45 -9.87 5.23
C LEU A 243 -1.15 -10.48 3.85
N GLY A 244 -1.34 -9.69 2.81
CA GLY A 244 -1.10 -10.12 1.43
C GLY A 244 -1.73 -11.48 1.14
N GLY A 245 -0.92 -12.43 0.67
CA GLY A 245 -1.33 -13.83 0.49
C GLY A 245 -0.84 -14.77 1.60
N ASP A 246 -0.17 -14.24 2.63
CA ASP A 246 0.33 -15.03 3.76
C ASP A 246 -0.76 -15.33 4.78
N VAL A 247 -1.53 -14.31 5.15
CA VAL A 247 -2.74 -14.44 5.98
C VAL A 247 -3.92 -13.90 5.19
N LEU A 248 -4.80 -14.80 4.76
CA LEU A 248 -5.94 -14.40 3.92
C LEU A 248 -7.04 -13.69 4.75
N PRO A 249 -7.85 -12.81 4.14
CA PRO A 249 -9.02 -12.25 4.79
C PRO A 249 -9.89 -13.33 5.44
N GLY A 250 -10.23 -13.14 6.72
CA GLY A 250 -11.03 -14.09 7.50
C GLY A 250 -10.23 -15.25 8.13
N GLU A 251 -8.92 -15.35 7.89
CA GLU A 251 -8.08 -16.29 8.63
C GLU A 251 -7.66 -15.69 9.97
N THR A 252 -7.63 -16.53 10.98
CA THR A 252 -7.17 -16.13 12.31
C THR A 252 -5.66 -16.33 12.39
N GLN A 253 -4.92 -15.24 12.50
CA GLN A 253 -3.52 -15.34 12.87
C GLN A 253 -3.42 -15.53 14.39
N ARG A 254 -2.94 -16.68 14.81
CA ARG A 254 -2.61 -16.89 16.23
C ARG A 254 -1.30 -16.16 16.52
N SER A 255 -1.37 -15.09 17.28
CA SER A 255 -0.20 -14.39 17.79
C SER A 255 -0.20 -14.43 19.32
N ALA A 256 0.96 -14.74 19.89
CA ALA A 256 1.22 -14.56 21.33
C ALA A 256 1.49 -13.08 21.67
N ASP A 257 1.38 -12.19 20.69
CA ASP A 257 1.68 -10.77 20.84
C ASP A 257 0.56 -10.07 21.61
N LYS A 258 0.95 -9.21 22.53
CA LYS A 258 0.01 -8.39 23.28
C LYS A 258 -0.55 -7.29 22.37
N LEU A 259 -1.74 -6.80 22.69
CA LEU A 259 -2.36 -5.68 21.97
C LEU A 259 -1.42 -4.46 21.99
N ALA A 260 -1.17 -3.91 20.83
CA ALA A 260 -0.35 -2.72 20.61
C ALA A 260 -1.19 -1.57 20.09
N LYS A 261 -0.65 -0.35 20.14
CA LYS A 261 -1.25 0.79 19.46
C LYS A 261 -1.11 0.59 17.94
N VAL A 262 -2.21 0.73 17.23
CA VAL A 262 -2.29 0.58 15.78
C VAL A 262 -2.42 1.93 15.12
N TYR A 263 -1.78 2.07 13.97
CA TYR A 263 -1.87 3.24 13.10
C TYR A 263 -2.25 2.79 11.70
N ARG A 264 -3.01 3.64 11.00
CA ARG A 264 -3.37 3.48 9.60
C ARG A 264 -2.74 4.57 8.77
N TYR A 265 -2.08 4.22 7.67
CA TYR A 265 -1.66 5.18 6.68
C TYR A 265 -2.88 5.74 5.93
N THR A 266 -2.90 7.05 5.78
CA THR A 266 -3.92 7.82 5.05
C THR A 266 -3.25 8.59 3.92
N PHE A 267 -4.02 8.95 2.89
CA PHE A 267 -3.51 9.86 1.87
C PHE A 267 -3.64 11.32 2.30
N ALA A 268 -4.74 11.65 3.00
CA ALA A 268 -4.92 12.98 3.55
C ALA A 268 -3.98 13.25 4.73
N TYR A 269 -3.51 14.49 4.79
CA TYR A 269 -2.80 15.04 5.95
C TYR A 269 -3.66 14.93 7.22
N ARG A 270 -3.02 14.55 8.33
CA ARG A 270 -3.66 14.39 9.63
C ARG A 270 -3.05 15.37 10.65
N PRO A 271 -3.73 16.47 10.95
CA PRO A 271 -3.24 17.45 11.91
C PRO A 271 -3.10 16.88 13.33
N GLU A 272 -3.83 15.80 13.64
CA GLU A 272 -3.76 15.06 14.90
C GLU A 272 -2.65 14.01 14.96
N SER A 273 -1.88 13.84 13.89
CA SER A 273 -0.73 12.91 13.88
C SER A 273 0.40 13.38 14.77
N ALA A 274 1.17 12.43 15.31
CA ALA A 274 2.33 12.76 16.14
C ALA A 274 3.31 13.70 15.40
N ALA A 275 3.53 13.47 14.11
CA ALA A 275 4.41 14.31 13.30
C ALA A 275 3.90 15.74 13.15
N ALA A 276 2.60 15.92 12.90
CA ALA A 276 2.00 17.24 12.76
C ALA A 276 2.00 18.02 14.10
N LEU A 277 1.68 17.36 15.21
CA LEU A 277 1.72 17.95 16.54
C LEU A 277 3.14 18.29 17.00
N ASN A 278 4.12 17.51 16.54
CA ASN A 278 5.52 17.69 16.95
C ASN A 278 6.22 18.89 16.29
N VAL A 279 5.64 19.47 15.24
CA VAL A 279 6.23 20.66 14.57
C VAL A 279 6.46 21.80 15.56
N GLU A 280 5.58 21.95 16.56
CA GLU A 280 5.69 22.98 17.59
C GLU A 280 6.76 22.66 18.64
N PHE A 281 6.98 21.38 18.96
CA PHE A 281 7.86 20.97 20.06
C PHE A 281 9.26 20.55 19.61
N GLY A 282 9.44 20.16 18.34
CA GLY A 282 10.73 19.79 17.77
C GLY A 282 11.39 18.56 18.38
N GLU A 283 10.60 17.63 18.93
CA GLU A 283 11.11 16.40 19.54
C GLU A 283 11.54 15.38 18.47
N LEU A 284 12.49 14.50 18.82
CA LEU A 284 12.88 13.41 17.96
C LEU A 284 11.81 12.32 17.97
N LEU A 285 11.07 12.19 16.87
CA LEU A 285 10.12 11.11 16.67
C LEU A 285 10.80 9.86 16.11
N PRO A 286 10.36 8.66 16.53
CA PRO A 286 10.72 7.44 15.83
C PRO A 286 10.36 7.54 14.34
N PRO A 287 11.21 7.02 13.40
CA PRO A 287 10.93 7.09 11.96
C PRO A 287 9.53 6.58 11.57
N THR A 288 9.04 5.57 12.27
CA THR A 288 7.69 5.02 12.06
C THR A 288 6.55 5.97 12.45
N LEU A 289 6.81 7.03 13.19
CA LEU A 289 5.81 8.02 13.63
C LEU A 289 6.08 9.41 13.05
N SER A 290 7.07 9.57 12.17
CA SER A 290 7.48 10.86 11.59
C SER A 290 6.62 11.29 10.40
N SER A 291 5.67 10.47 9.94
CA SER A 291 4.78 10.82 8.83
C SER A 291 3.51 11.53 9.34
N PRO A 292 3.10 12.64 8.74
CA PRO A 292 1.84 13.30 9.07
C PRO A 292 0.61 12.66 8.38
N PHE A 293 0.81 11.57 7.64
CA PHE A 293 -0.22 10.86 6.88
C PHE A 293 -0.62 9.56 7.58
N MET A 294 -0.84 9.62 8.89
CA MET A 294 -1.25 8.46 9.65
C MET A 294 -2.28 8.83 10.71
N LYS A 295 -3.26 7.98 10.87
CA LYS A 295 -4.29 8.06 11.90
C LYS A 295 -4.00 7.02 12.97
N GLY A 296 -3.82 7.47 14.23
CA GLY A 296 -3.80 6.57 15.38
C GLY A 296 -5.23 6.16 15.74
N SER A 297 -5.46 4.94 16.16
CA SER A 297 -6.82 4.48 16.34
C SER A 297 -7.04 3.67 17.62
N SER A 298 -7.89 4.20 18.49
CA SER A 298 -8.72 3.45 19.39
C SER A 298 -9.75 2.58 18.61
N ASP A 299 -10.20 3.06 17.45
CA ASP A 299 -11.23 2.43 16.63
C ASP A 299 -10.68 1.25 15.80
N ILE A 300 -9.39 1.30 15.38
CA ILE A 300 -8.73 0.17 14.70
C ILE A 300 -8.48 -0.99 15.70
N SER A 301 -8.30 -0.70 16.97
CA SER A 301 -8.04 -1.72 18.01
C SER A 301 -9.24 -2.63 18.27
N SER A 302 -10.47 -2.18 18.01
CA SER A 302 -11.68 -2.99 18.17
C SER A 302 -11.76 -4.11 17.13
N ASP A 303 -11.27 -3.87 15.91
CA ASP A 303 -11.25 -4.86 14.83
C ASP A 303 -10.11 -5.87 14.99
N MET A 304 -9.00 -5.49 15.65
CA MET A 304 -7.91 -6.39 16.04
C MET A 304 -8.32 -7.44 17.09
N THR A 305 -9.48 -7.30 17.70
CA THR A 305 -10.02 -8.34 18.63
C THR A 305 -10.22 -9.67 17.92
N ILE A 306 -10.35 -9.68 16.58
CA ILE A 306 -10.44 -10.89 15.76
C ILE A 306 -9.09 -11.59 15.63
N MET A 307 -7.96 -10.88 15.80
CA MET A 307 -6.61 -11.46 15.90
C MET A 307 -6.28 -11.98 17.30
N LYS A 308 -7.17 -11.78 18.28
CA LYS A 308 -6.96 -12.33 19.62
C LYS A 308 -7.08 -13.85 19.61
N CYS A 309 -6.05 -14.45 20.14
CA CYS A 309 -5.98 -15.85 20.53
C CYS A 309 -7.25 -16.35 21.23
N LYS A 310 -7.73 -17.48 20.80
CA LYS A 310 -8.30 -18.46 21.71
C LYS A 310 -7.21 -19.40 22.16
#